data_fa7c094f0cf53790d4a158c9e89c9340
#
_entry.id   fa7c094f0cf53790d4a158c9e89c9340
#
_cell.length_a   1.000
_cell.length_b   1.000
_cell.length_c   1.000
_cell.angle_alpha   90.00
_cell.angle_beta   90.00
_cell.angle_gamma   90.00
#
_symmetry.space_group_name_H-M   'P 1'
#
loop_
_entity.id
_entity.type
_entity.pdbx_description
1 polymer ?
#
loop_
_entity_poly.entity_id
_entity_poly.type
_entity_poly.pdbx_seq_one_letter_code
_entity_poly.pdbx_strand_id
1 'polypeptide(L)'
;MSKINVRSFSNENEDGAPDLVGITTFSATSYFVPTRGNTAQRPSDHVEDGSIRFNTDTKNLEYYRGKTLGWSHFELIDPDLGGGTGSNTGLGTRALFGGGHSPGYVDTIDFVTISTLGNAQDFGEFTGTDRGFGGGASSRTRALFMGGYTGSAQNDIDFNIFASLGNSTDFGNLVASNSRPKGMAANQIRAMFAGGDQQPGTRAVATIDYLSLIHI
;
A
#
# COMPACT_ATOMS: atom_id res chain seq x y z
N MET A 1 -34.81 23.60 -20.58
CA MET A 1 -34.36 22.21 -20.28
C MET A 1 -35.60 21.38 -19.97
N SER A 2 -35.78 20.27 -20.66
CA SER A 2 -36.87 19.32 -20.36
C SER A 2 -36.44 18.48 -19.14
N LYS A 3 -37.37 18.28 -18.22
CA LYS A 3 -37.16 17.50 -17.01
C LYS A 3 -38.24 16.43 -16.91
N ILE A 4 -37.83 15.17 -16.74
CA ILE A 4 -38.73 14.05 -16.52
C ILE A 4 -38.62 13.66 -15.04
N ASN A 5 -39.76 13.71 -14.33
CA ASN A 5 -39.86 13.26 -12.94
C ASN A 5 -40.72 12.00 -12.92
N VAL A 6 -40.07 10.86 -12.63
CA VAL A 6 -40.76 9.56 -12.54
C VAL A 6 -40.34 8.83 -11.26
N ARG A 7 -41.24 8.01 -10.72
CA ARG A 7 -40.94 7.15 -9.56
C ARG A 7 -40.23 5.85 -9.96
N SER A 8 -40.55 5.36 -11.16
CA SER A 8 -39.95 4.17 -11.75
C SER A 8 -39.72 4.39 -13.23
N PHE A 9 -38.76 3.71 -13.77
CA PHE A 9 -38.44 3.69 -15.18
C PHE A 9 -38.33 2.23 -15.59
N SER A 10 -39.18 1.76 -16.49
CA SER A 10 -39.22 0.40 -17.02
C SER A 10 -39.23 0.44 -18.54
N ASN A 11 -38.99 -0.70 -19.19
CA ASN A 11 -39.22 -0.83 -20.63
C ASN A 11 -40.72 -0.77 -20.96
N GLU A 12 -41.04 -0.69 -22.25
CA GLU A 12 -42.42 -0.53 -22.74
C GLU A 12 -43.34 -1.67 -22.28
N ASN A 13 -42.83 -2.88 -22.16
CA ASN A 13 -43.59 -4.06 -21.80
C ASN A 13 -43.62 -4.35 -20.29
N GLU A 14 -42.92 -3.57 -19.48
CA GLU A 14 -42.78 -3.76 -18.03
C GLU A 14 -42.18 -5.10 -17.61
N ASP A 15 -41.49 -5.80 -18.52
CA ASP A 15 -40.92 -7.14 -18.33
C ASP A 15 -39.37 -7.11 -18.13
N GLY A 16 -38.76 -5.94 -18.12
CA GLY A 16 -37.34 -5.77 -17.95
C GLY A 16 -36.91 -4.35 -17.65
N ALA A 17 -35.58 -4.17 -17.59
CA ALA A 17 -34.96 -2.86 -17.43
C ALA A 17 -35.05 -2.05 -18.74
N PRO A 18 -35.19 -0.71 -18.66
CA PRO A 18 -35.14 0.14 -19.85
C PRO A 18 -33.73 0.20 -20.42
N ASP A 19 -33.63 0.16 -21.73
CA ASP A 19 -32.37 0.42 -22.42
C ASP A 19 -32.13 1.91 -22.60
N LEU A 20 -30.96 2.38 -22.22
CA LEU A 20 -30.49 3.74 -22.47
C LEU A 20 -29.51 3.71 -23.67
N VAL A 21 -30.06 3.99 -24.86
CA VAL A 21 -29.27 3.97 -26.10
C VAL A 21 -28.50 5.27 -26.25
N GLY A 22 -27.20 5.16 -26.43
CA GLY A 22 -26.31 6.30 -26.62
C GLY A 22 -25.41 6.56 -25.41
N ILE A 23 -24.94 7.80 -25.28
CA ILE A 23 -24.08 8.21 -24.17
C ILE A 23 -24.95 8.70 -23.00
N THR A 24 -24.83 8.03 -21.85
CA THR A 24 -25.49 8.44 -20.61
C THR A 24 -24.48 9.05 -19.65
N THR A 25 -24.74 10.27 -19.20
CA THR A 25 -23.91 10.99 -18.25
C THR A 25 -24.66 11.25 -16.96
N PHE A 26 -24.07 10.85 -15.83
CA PHE A 26 -24.53 11.21 -14.50
C PHE A 26 -23.76 12.45 -14.03
N SER A 27 -24.41 13.61 -14.04
CA SER A 27 -23.78 14.91 -13.78
C SER A 27 -23.95 15.41 -12.34
N ALA A 28 -24.30 14.52 -11.42
CA ALA A 28 -24.40 14.87 -10.00
C ALA A 28 -23.02 14.92 -9.34
N THR A 29 -22.86 15.80 -8.36
CA THR A 29 -21.66 15.86 -7.51
C THR A 29 -21.64 14.80 -6.41
N SER A 30 -22.70 13.98 -6.33
CA SER A 30 -22.87 12.93 -5.33
C SER A 30 -22.23 11.60 -5.80
N TYR A 31 -22.99 10.55 -5.80
CA TYR A 31 -22.52 9.21 -6.12
C TYR A 31 -23.56 8.44 -6.93
N PHE A 32 -23.10 7.46 -7.66
CA PHE A 32 -23.92 6.43 -8.27
C PHE A 32 -23.83 5.15 -7.42
N VAL A 33 -24.97 4.60 -7.03
CA VAL A 33 -25.03 3.32 -6.32
C VAL A 33 -25.39 2.22 -7.33
N PRO A 34 -24.46 1.31 -7.64
CA PRO A 34 -24.76 0.17 -8.49
C PRO A 34 -25.71 -0.80 -7.79
N THR A 35 -26.30 -1.70 -8.54
CA THR A 35 -27.05 -2.83 -7.98
C THR A 35 -26.19 -3.59 -6.98
N ARG A 36 -26.77 -4.06 -5.88
CA ARG A 36 -26.05 -4.72 -4.81
C ARG A 36 -26.77 -5.99 -4.33
N GLY A 37 -26.00 -6.93 -3.84
CA GLY A 37 -26.47 -8.18 -3.26
C GLY A 37 -25.33 -9.02 -2.75
N ASN A 38 -25.65 -10.08 -2.02
CA ASN A 38 -24.63 -11.02 -1.53
C ASN A 38 -24.14 -11.96 -2.64
N THR A 39 -23.20 -12.83 -2.33
CA THR A 39 -22.61 -13.78 -3.28
C THR A 39 -23.63 -14.75 -3.86
N ALA A 40 -24.57 -15.23 -3.05
CA ALA A 40 -25.62 -16.15 -3.48
C ALA A 40 -26.65 -15.48 -4.42
N GLN A 41 -26.75 -14.17 -4.39
CA GLN A 41 -27.65 -13.37 -5.24
C GLN A 41 -26.97 -12.91 -6.55
N ARG A 42 -25.85 -13.50 -6.92
CA ARG A 42 -25.25 -13.25 -8.24
C ARG A 42 -26.17 -13.79 -9.32
N PRO A 43 -26.62 -12.94 -10.25
CA PRO A 43 -27.37 -13.45 -11.40
C PRO A 43 -26.53 -14.45 -12.21
N SER A 44 -27.16 -15.53 -12.66
CA SER A 44 -26.52 -16.56 -13.49
C SER A 44 -27.09 -16.60 -14.90
N ASP A 45 -28.33 -16.10 -15.06
CA ASP A 45 -29.05 -16.10 -16.32
C ASP A 45 -29.34 -14.67 -16.77
N HIS A 46 -29.35 -14.45 -18.07
CA HIS A 46 -29.63 -13.16 -18.70
C HIS A 46 -28.72 -12.01 -18.20
N VAL A 47 -27.46 -12.34 -17.94
CA VAL A 47 -26.44 -11.35 -17.55
C VAL A 47 -25.59 -11.00 -18.76
N GLU A 48 -25.56 -9.72 -19.10
CA GLU A 48 -24.74 -9.22 -20.18
C GLU A 48 -23.28 -9.09 -19.75
N ASP A 49 -22.36 -9.36 -20.68
CA ASP A 49 -20.93 -9.19 -20.46
C ASP A 49 -20.61 -7.72 -20.11
N GLY A 50 -19.86 -7.51 -19.04
CA GLY A 50 -19.57 -6.16 -18.54
C GLY A 50 -20.56 -5.63 -17.51
N SER A 51 -21.64 -6.36 -17.18
CA SER A 51 -22.54 -5.98 -16.09
C SER A 51 -21.79 -5.76 -14.78
N ILE A 52 -22.15 -4.72 -14.05
CA ILE A 52 -21.47 -4.30 -12.81
C ILE A 52 -22.44 -4.35 -11.63
N ARG A 53 -21.97 -4.87 -10.48
CA ARG A 53 -22.70 -4.89 -9.21
C ARG A 53 -21.77 -4.76 -8.02
N PHE A 54 -22.30 -4.42 -6.85
CA PHE A 54 -21.58 -4.45 -5.59
C PHE A 54 -21.93 -5.70 -4.77
N ASN A 55 -20.93 -6.48 -4.39
CA ASN A 55 -21.10 -7.66 -3.53
C ASN A 55 -21.04 -7.25 -2.06
N THR A 56 -22.11 -7.50 -1.32
CA THR A 56 -22.23 -7.11 0.08
C THR A 56 -21.48 -8.03 1.04
N ASP A 57 -21.12 -9.26 0.65
CA ASP A 57 -20.34 -10.18 1.46
C ASP A 57 -18.85 -9.81 1.40
N THR A 58 -18.34 -9.69 0.17
CA THR A 58 -16.92 -9.42 -0.08
C THR A 58 -16.55 -7.93 -0.01
N LYS A 59 -17.57 -7.03 0.01
CA LYS A 59 -17.42 -5.57 -0.04
C LYS A 59 -16.71 -5.06 -1.29
N ASN A 60 -16.75 -5.83 -2.37
CA ASN A 60 -16.09 -5.50 -3.63
C ASN A 60 -17.10 -5.15 -4.72
N LEU A 61 -16.69 -4.27 -5.62
CA LEU A 61 -17.34 -4.06 -6.88
C LEU A 61 -16.99 -5.27 -7.79
N GLU A 62 -18.00 -5.84 -8.44
CA GLU A 62 -17.86 -7.01 -9.31
C GLU A 62 -18.33 -6.68 -10.72
N TYR A 63 -17.76 -7.36 -11.70
CA TYR A 63 -18.19 -7.31 -13.09
C TYR A 63 -18.31 -8.71 -13.68
N TYR A 64 -19.24 -8.88 -14.60
CA TYR A 64 -19.47 -10.16 -15.27
C TYR A 64 -18.60 -10.28 -16.52
N ARG A 65 -17.86 -11.37 -16.63
CA ARG A 65 -16.91 -11.64 -17.72
C ARG A 65 -17.41 -12.70 -18.70
N GLY A 66 -18.71 -12.93 -18.75
CA GLY A 66 -19.29 -13.94 -19.58
C GLY A 66 -19.41 -15.31 -18.92
N LYS A 67 -20.12 -16.20 -19.59
CA LYS A 67 -20.48 -17.54 -19.07
C LYS A 67 -19.27 -18.40 -18.70
N THR A 68 -18.16 -18.22 -19.37
CA THR A 68 -16.95 -19.03 -19.14
C THR A 68 -16.17 -18.59 -17.92
N LEU A 69 -16.10 -17.28 -17.66
CA LEU A 69 -15.26 -16.70 -16.60
C LEU A 69 -16.08 -16.26 -15.38
N GLY A 70 -17.40 -16.07 -15.54
CA GLY A 70 -18.30 -15.70 -14.47
C GLY A 70 -18.04 -14.30 -13.90
N TRP A 71 -18.40 -14.12 -12.65
CA TRP A 71 -18.22 -12.87 -11.91
C TRP A 71 -16.79 -12.75 -11.38
N SER A 72 -16.15 -11.63 -11.64
CA SER A 72 -14.83 -11.26 -11.12
C SER A 72 -14.95 -9.93 -10.36
N HIS A 73 -14.16 -9.72 -9.33
CA HIS A 73 -14.11 -8.44 -8.64
C HIS A 73 -13.06 -7.52 -9.29
N PHE A 74 -13.26 -6.23 -9.13
CA PHE A 74 -12.20 -5.28 -9.43
C PHE A 74 -11.15 -5.39 -8.34
N GLU A 75 -9.97 -5.82 -8.72
CA GLU A 75 -8.84 -5.84 -7.80
C GLU A 75 -8.27 -4.42 -7.67
N LEU A 76 -8.39 -3.85 -6.49
CA LEU A 76 -7.73 -2.60 -6.17
C LEU A 76 -6.24 -2.89 -5.98
N ILE A 77 -5.48 -2.74 -7.05
CA ILE A 77 -4.01 -2.77 -6.98
C ILE A 77 -3.51 -1.57 -6.18
N ASP A 78 -4.30 -0.52 -6.14
CA ASP A 78 -4.05 0.64 -5.30
C ASP A 78 -5.18 0.84 -4.29
N PRO A 79 -5.03 0.39 -3.03
CA PRO A 79 -6.02 0.59 -1.98
C PRO A 79 -6.19 2.06 -1.58
N ASP A 80 -5.27 2.92 -1.96
CA ASP A 80 -5.34 4.34 -1.69
C ASP A 80 -5.71 5.13 -2.95
N LEU A 81 -7.00 5.34 -3.15
CA LEU A 81 -7.50 6.28 -4.15
C LEU A 81 -7.23 7.74 -3.76
N GLY A 82 -6.33 7.97 -2.81
CA GLY A 82 -6.01 9.29 -2.30
C GLY A 82 -7.25 9.90 -1.67
N GLY A 83 -7.53 9.59 -0.43
CA GLY A 83 -8.69 10.11 0.30
C GLY A 83 -8.81 11.61 0.23
N GLY A 84 -9.39 12.07 -0.83
CA GLY A 84 -10.12 13.32 -0.94
C GLY A 84 -9.40 14.64 -0.86
N THR A 85 -8.11 14.80 -0.78
CA THR A 85 -7.49 16.13 -0.73
C THR A 85 -6.14 16.25 -1.42
N GLY A 86 -5.99 15.61 -2.58
CA GLY A 86 -4.90 15.95 -3.50
C GLY A 86 -3.50 15.57 -3.06
N SER A 87 -3.37 14.75 -2.05
CA SER A 87 -2.10 14.25 -1.56
C SER A 87 -1.93 12.80 -2.00
N ASN A 88 -1.24 12.57 -3.07
CA ASN A 88 -0.75 11.26 -3.50
C ASN A 88 0.34 10.70 -2.58
N THR A 89 0.27 10.99 -1.30
CA THR A 89 1.32 10.68 -0.34
C THR A 89 1.44 9.19 -0.02
N GLY A 90 0.57 8.35 -0.52
CA GLY A 90 0.60 6.90 -0.29
C GLY A 90 1.09 6.05 -1.47
N LEU A 91 1.49 6.62 -2.58
CA LEU A 91 1.80 5.88 -3.82
C LEU A 91 3.27 5.47 -3.97
N GLY A 92 4.06 5.53 -2.93
CA GLY A 92 5.47 5.16 -3.02
C GLY A 92 6.27 6.05 -3.98
N THR A 93 5.98 7.35 -3.99
CA THR A 93 6.69 8.31 -4.85
C THR A 93 8.08 8.66 -4.36
N ARG A 94 8.40 8.31 -3.13
CA ARG A 94 9.69 8.58 -2.49
C ARG A 94 10.45 7.30 -2.20
N ALA A 95 11.77 7.34 -2.37
CA ALA A 95 12.70 6.36 -1.83
C ALA A 95 13.52 7.02 -0.73
N LEU A 96 13.64 6.37 0.42
CA LEU A 96 14.45 6.82 1.54
C LEU A 96 15.72 6.00 1.63
N PHE A 97 16.82 6.69 1.94
CA PHE A 97 18.14 6.12 2.13
C PHE A 97 18.65 6.56 3.50
N GLY A 98 18.91 5.64 4.39
CA GLY A 98 19.28 5.99 5.75
C GLY A 98 20.60 5.40 6.20
N GLY A 99 21.35 6.20 6.94
CA GLY A 99 22.64 5.83 7.48
C GLY A 99 23.73 5.67 6.44
N GLY A 100 24.82 5.15 6.86
CA GLY A 100 26.02 4.94 6.00
C GLY A 100 27.31 4.99 6.77
N HIS A 101 28.44 5.01 6.02
CA HIS A 101 29.77 5.11 6.60
C HIS A 101 30.68 5.90 5.69
N SER A 102 31.05 7.14 6.07
CA SER A 102 32.06 7.93 5.38
C SER A 102 32.37 9.26 6.13
N PRO A 103 33.51 9.45 6.77
CA PRO A 103 34.51 8.53 7.28
C PRO A 103 34.07 7.77 8.54
N GLY A 104 32.97 8.18 9.17
CA GLY A 104 32.31 7.54 10.31
C GLY A 104 30.90 7.03 9.93
N TYR A 105 30.23 6.44 10.89
CA TYR A 105 28.80 6.15 10.74
C TYR A 105 28.01 7.45 10.79
N VAL A 106 26.87 7.48 10.10
CA VAL A 106 26.00 8.64 10.03
C VAL A 106 24.55 8.23 10.32
N ASP A 107 23.78 9.16 10.82
CA ASP A 107 22.36 9.01 11.13
C ASP A 107 21.43 9.63 10.08
N THR A 108 21.99 10.33 9.12
CA THR A 108 21.23 11.07 8.08
C THR A 108 20.33 10.14 7.27
N ILE A 109 19.13 10.60 7.05
CA ILE A 109 18.15 9.96 6.15
C ILE A 109 17.89 10.93 5.01
N ASP A 110 18.20 10.52 3.80
CA ASP A 110 17.93 11.25 2.58
C ASP A 110 16.75 10.64 1.81
N PHE A 111 16.08 11.44 1.00
CA PHE A 111 15.07 10.94 0.09
C PHE A 111 15.22 11.46 -1.33
N VAL A 112 14.72 10.69 -2.28
CA VAL A 112 14.49 11.12 -3.66
C VAL A 112 13.03 10.92 -4.02
N THR A 113 12.49 11.81 -4.84
CA THR A 113 11.18 11.61 -5.46
C THR A 113 11.39 10.81 -6.74
N ILE A 114 10.89 9.57 -6.77
CA ILE A 114 11.15 8.60 -7.86
C ILE A 114 10.66 9.10 -9.22
N SER A 115 9.55 9.83 -9.23
CA SER A 115 8.95 10.35 -10.47
C SER A 115 9.63 11.60 -11.03
N THR A 116 10.56 12.21 -10.31
CA THR A 116 11.26 13.41 -10.73
C THR A 116 12.76 13.19 -10.76
N LEU A 117 13.45 13.82 -11.70
CA LEU A 117 14.90 13.87 -11.70
C LEU A 117 15.37 14.88 -10.66
N GLY A 118 16.50 14.61 -10.01
CA GLY A 118 17.08 15.51 -9.03
C GLY A 118 18.02 14.81 -8.05
N ASN A 119 18.69 15.61 -7.27
CA ASN A 119 19.52 15.14 -6.16
C ASN A 119 18.66 14.70 -4.99
N ALA A 120 19.22 13.87 -4.10
CA ALA A 120 18.61 13.56 -2.82
C ALA A 120 18.46 14.83 -1.98
N GLN A 121 17.45 14.84 -1.15
CA GLN A 121 17.13 15.89 -0.21
C GLN A 121 17.09 15.32 1.20
N ASP A 122 17.45 16.13 2.18
CA ASP A 122 17.39 15.74 3.58
C ASP A 122 15.94 15.41 3.99
N PHE A 123 15.76 14.25 4.61
CA PHE A 123 14.50 13.80 5.19
C PHE A 123 14.47 13.98 6.70
N GLY A 124 15.60 13.75 7.38
CA GLY A 124 15.79 13.76 8.81
C GLY A 124 16.89 12.80 9.25
N GLU A 125 16.85 12.37 10.49
CA GLU A 125 17.90 11.58 11.12
C GLU A 125 17.31 10.34 11.81
N PHE A 126 18.14 9.31 12.04
CA PHE A 126 17.77 8.19 12.91
C PHE A 126 17.59 8.64 14.35
N THR A 127 16.70 7.97 15.07
CA THR A 127 16.59 8.12 16.51
C THR A 127 17.66 7.26 17.16
N GLY A 128 18.59 7.88 17.87
CA GLY A 128 19.61 7.15 18.64
C GLY A 128 21.00 7.19 18.02
N THR A 129 21.47 6.13 17.41
CA THR A 129 22.87 5.96 17.02
C THR A 129 23.11 6.04 15.52
N ASP A 130 24.18 6.75 15.14
CA ASP A 130 24.75 6.69 13.80
C ASP A 130 25.02 5.26 13.41
N ARG A 131 24.55 4.80 12.26
CA ARG A 131 24.75 3.41 11.85
C ARG A 131 24.79 3.23 10.33
N GLY A 132 25.56 2.24 9.93
CA GLY A 132 25.61 1.78 8.54
C GLY A 132 25.20 0.30 8.42
N PHE A 133 25.12 -0.19 7.20
CA PHE A 133 24.90 -1.61 6.93
C PHE A 133 23.61 -2.20 7.52
N GLY A 134 22.61 -1.37 7.78
CA GLY A 134 21.28 -1.78 8.20
C GLY A 134 20.44 -2.34 7.05
N GLY A 135 19.26 -2.80 7.38
CA GLY A 135 18.25 -3.25 6.44
C GLY A 135 17.11 -2.27 6.30
N GLY A 136 16.47 -2.26 5.14
CA GLY A 136 15.29 -1.44 4.88
C GLY A 136 14.13 -2.25 4.33
N ALA A 137 12.93 -1.96 4.80
CA ALA A 137 11.68 -2.50 4.27
C ALA A 137 10.61 -1.42 4.32
N SER A 138 9.56 -1.52 3.50
CA SER A 138 8.53 -0.49 3.51
C SER A 138 7.15 -1.04 3.15
N SER A 139 6.14 -0.35 3.69
CA SER A 139 4.79 -0.33 3.12
C SER A 139 4.65 0.89 2.19
N ARG A 140 3.45 1.24 1.80
CA ARG A 140 3.19 2.48 1.04
C ARG A 140 3.34 3.75 1.86
N THR A 141 3.14 3.67 3.16
CA THR A 141 3.10 4.84 4.05
C THR A 141 4.29 4.95 4.97
N ARG A 142 4.99 3.84 5.23
CA ARG A 142 6.08 3.76 6.21
C ARG A 142 7.30 3.07 5.64
N ALA A 143 8.47 3.63 5.92
CA ALA A 143 9.76 2.99 5.77
C ALA A 143 10.23 2.48 7.13
N LEU A 144 10.83 1.30 7.17
CA LEU A 144 11.53 0.73 8.32
C LEU A 144 13.01 0.63 8.02
N PHE A 145 13.81 0.96 9.02
CA PHE A 145 15.26 0.74 9.03
C PHE A 145 15.62 -0.14 10.21
N MET A 146 16.25 -1.27 9.96
CA MET A 146 16.41 -2.33 10.94
C MET A 146 17.88 -2.73 11.10
N GLY A 147 18.31 -2.89 12.35
CA GLY A 147 19.66 -3.31 12.69
C GLY A 147 20.72 -2.33 12.20
N GLY A 148 21.86 -2.86 11.84
CA GLY A 148 23.00 -2.08 11.36
C GLY A 148 24.23 -2.29 12.21
N TYR A 149 25.22 -1.42 12.02
CA TYR A 149 26.53 -1.52 12.66
C TYR A 149 27.07 -0.14 13.03
N THR A 150 27.58 0.00 14.26
CA THR A 150 28.19 1.22 14.79
C THR A 150 29.56 0.96 15.42
N GLY A 151 30.21 -0.13 15.08
CA GLY A 151 31.32 -0.74 15.84
C GLY A 151 30.85 -2.08 16.46
N SER A 152 29.57 -2.24 16.66
CA SER A 152 28.92 -3.50 17.02
C SER A 152 27.59 -3.62 16.24
N ALA A 153 27.08 -4.84 16.12
CA ALA A 153 25.76 -5.04 15.50
C ALA A 153 24.66 -4.47 16.39
N GLN A 154 23.67 -3.83 15.77
CA GLN A 154 22.55 -3.17 16.42
C GLN A 154 21.28 -4.01 16.26
N ASN A 155 20.30 -3.81 17.13
CA ASN A 155 18.98 -4.42 17.04
C ASN A 155 17.84 -3.41 16.89
N ASP A 156 18.15 -2.12 16.86
CA ASP A 156 17.14 -1.07 16.75
C ASP A 156 16.34 -1.19 15.45
N ILE A 157 15.07 -0.88 15.54
CA ILE A 157 14.17 -0.73 14.40
C ILE A 157 13.59 0.66 14.48
N ASP A 158 13.86 1.47 13.47
CA ASP A 158 13.28 2.79 13.32
C ASP A 158 12.29 2.83 12.17
N PHE A 159 11.32 3.72 12.25
CA PHE A 159 10.41 3.98 11.14
C PHE A 159 10.27 5.46 10.82
N ASN A 160 9.98 5.72 9.55
CA ASN A 160 9.60 7.05 9.04
C ASN A 160 8.28 6.95 8.28
N ILE A 161 7.50 8.02 8.31
CA ILE A 161 6.29 8.16 7.50
C ILE A 161 6.66 8.90 6.22
N PHE A 162 6.44 8.30 5.05
CA PHE A 162 6.81 8.93 3.75
C PHE A 162 6.19 10.29 3.51
N ALA A 163 5.03 10.56 4.08
CA ALA A 163 4.30 11.80 3.88
C ALA A 163 4.87 13.01 4.63
N SER A 164 5.59 12.78 5.72
CA SER A 164 6.12 13.84 6.57
C SER A 164 7.64 13.78 6.63
N LEU A 165 8.29 14.92 6.47
CA LEU A 165 9.72 15.05 6.76
C LEU A 165 9.93 15.04 8.28
N GLY A 166 11.09 14.56 8.72
CA GLY A 166 11.49 14.57 10.12
C GLY A 166 12.24 13.30 10.51
N ASN A 167 12.75 13.32 11.72
CA ASN A 167 13.53 12.22 12.27
C ASN A 167 12.70 10.94 12.38
N SER A 168 13.36 9.82 12.38
CA SER A 168 12.72 8.52 12.59
C SER A 168 12.12 8.44 14.01
N THR A 169 11.21 7.52 14.16
CA THR A 169 10.64 7.16 15.46
C THR A 169 11.05 5.71 15.76
N ASP A 170 11.40 5.46 17.01
CA ASP A 170 11.69 4.11 17.48
C ASP A 170 10.44 3.23 17.30
N PHE A 171 10.63 2.10 16.63
CA PHE A 171 9.61 1.07 16.44
C PHE A 171 9.75 -0.07 17.46
N GLY A 172 10.96 -0.30 17.94
CA GLY A 172 11.32 -1.40 18.80
C GLY A 172 12.63 -2.09 18.37
N ASN A 173 12.76 -3.37 18.68
CA ASN A 173 14.01 -4.08 18.50
C ASN A 173 13.83 -5.41 17.77
N LEU A 174 14.84 -5.81 17.00
CA LEU A 174 15.00 -7.18 16.53
C LEU A 174 15.25 -8.11 17.72
N VAL A 175 14.90 -9.38 17.57
CA VAL A 175 15.13 -10.41 18.60
C VAL A 175 16.62 -10.51 18.95
N ALA A 176 17.50 -10.30 17.98
CA ALA A 176 18.94 -10.28 18.17
C ALA A 176 19.60 -9.17 17.35
N SER A 177 20.69 -8.61 17.90
CA SER A 177 21.47 -7.61 17.16
C SER A 177 21.98 -8.18 15.85
N ASN A 178 21.83 -7.43 14.77
CA ASN A 178 22.15 -7.90 13.43
C ASN A 178 22.68 -6.76 12.54
N SER A 179 23.66 -7.07 11.73
CA SER A 179 24.19 -6.18 10.71
C SER A 179 24.21 -6.88 9.37
N ARG A 180 24.27 -6.10 8.29
CA ARG A 180 24.37 -6.61 6.92
C ARG A 180 23.31 -7.67 6.58
N PRO A 181 22.03 -7.37 6.71
CA PRO A 181 20.97 -8.32 6.38
C PRO A 181 21.12 -8.80 4.93
N LYS A 182 20.72 -10.04 4.67
CA LYS A 182 20.84 -10.66 3.36
C LYS A 182 19.52 -10.72 2.60
N GLY A 183 18.40 -10.75 3.33
CA GLY A 183 17.07 -10.78 2.73
C GLY A 183 16.12 -9.86 3.46
N MET A 184 15.38 -9.06 2.69
CA MET A 184 14.32 -8.21 3.18
C MET A 184 13.15 -8.25 2.22
N ALA A 185 11.96 -8.34 2.78
CA ALA A 185 10.73 -8.30 2.00
C ALA A 185 9.65 -7.63 2.84
N ALA A 186 8.73 -6.96 2.17
CA ALA A 186 7.59 -6.36 2.85
C ALA A 186 6.34 -6.38 1.95
N ASN A 187 5.20 -6.29 2.60
CA ASN A 187 3.94 -5.95 1.99
C ASN A 187 3.28 -4.83 2.81
N GLN A 188 1.99 -4.53 2.57
CA GLN A 188 1.31 -3.42 3.25
C GLN A 188 1.18 -3.58 4.78
N ILE A 189 1.28 -4.81 5.29
CA ILE A 189 0.98 -5.13 6.68
C ILE A 189 2.14 -5.78 7.43
N ARG A 190 3.15 -6.31 6.72
CA ARG A 190 4.28 -7.03 7.33
C ARG A 190 5.58 -6.72 6.64
N ALA A 191 6.66 -6.65 7.42
CA ALA A 191 8.03 -6.67 6.95
C ALA A 191 8.75 -7.90 7.47
N MET A 192 9.67 -8.42 6.69
CA MET A 192 10.54 -9.55 7.03
C MET A 192 11.98 -9.13 6.90
N PHE A 193 12.79 -9.62 7.81
CA PHE A 193 14.22 -9.42 7.88
C PHE A 193 14.90 -10.78 8.09
N ALA A 194 15.79 -11.17 7.20
CA ALA A 194 16.37 -12.51 7.20
C ALA A 194 17.88 -12.53 7.07
N GLY A 195 18.51 -13.37 7.84
CA GLY A 195 19.96 -13.56 7.85
C GLY A 195 20.72 -12.33 8.32
N GLY A 196 22.00 -12.23 7.98
CA GLY A 196 22.88 -11.15 8.38
C GLY A 196 24.02 -11.64 9.27
N ASP A 197 24.72 -10.70 9.87
CA ASP A 197 25.87 -10.99 10.71
C ASP A 197 25.63 -10.52 12.15
N GLN A 198 25.86 -11.37 13.12
CA GLN A 198 25.95 -10.99 14.51
C GLN A 198 27.41 -10.76 14.89
N GLN A 199 27.76 -9.56 15.31
CA GLN A 199 29.08 -9.17 15.76
C GLN A 199 29.07 -8.92 17.28
N PRO A 200 30.17 -9.16 17.99
CA PRO A 200 31.47 -9.66 17.53
C PRO A 200 31.53 -11.20 17.44
N GLY A 201 32.17 -11.67 16.41
CA GLY A 201 32.69 -13.06 16.32
C GLY A 201 31.81 -14.08 15.62
N THR A 202 30.52 -13.95 15.53
CA THR A 202 29.66 -14.87 14.80
C THR A 202 29.26 -14.29 13.48
N ARG A 203 29.43 -15.09 12.53
CA ARG A 203 29.19 -14.86 11.16
C ARG A 203 27.69 -14.93 10.84
N ALA A 204 27.34 -15.41 9.68
CA ALA A 204 25.99 -15.50 9.20
C ALA A 204 25.02 -16.20 10.17
N VAL A 205 23.84 -15.62 10.32
CA VAL A 205 22.72 -16.19 11.09
C VAL A 205 21.60 -16.61 10.16
N ALA A 206 20.83 -17.62 10.59
CA ALA A 206 19.71 -18.15 9.84
C ALA A 206 18.35 -17.72 10.43
N THR A 207 18.33 -16.63 11.18
CA THR A 207 17.09 -16.09 11.79
C THR A 207 16.27 -15.35 10.75
N ILE A 208 14.96 -15.41 10.92
CA ILE A 208 13.98 -14.61 10.17
C ILE A 208 13.10 -13.93 11.21
N ASP A 209 13.18 -12.63 11.25
CA ASP A 209 12.30 -11.79 12.04
C ASP A 209 11.17 -11.24 11.14
N TYR A 210 9.96 -11.15 11.67
CA TYR A 210 8.88 -10.50 10.97
C TYR A 210 8.17 -9.48 11.88
N LEU A 211 7.75 -8.40 11.29
CA LEU A 211 7.20 -7.25 11.97
C LEU A 211 5.83 -6.90 11.38
N SER A 212 4.90 -6.49 12.23
CA SER A 212 3.65 -5.90 11.77
C SER A 212 3.85 -4.42 11.47
N LEU A 213 3.49 -3.96 10.26
CA LEU A 213 3.59 -2.56 9.85
C LEU A 213 2.35 -1.73 10.20
N ILE A 214 1.30 -2.37 10.71
CA ILE A 214 0.01 -1.73 11.02
C ILE A 214 -0.24 -1.58 12.52
N HIS A 215 0.50 -2.27 13.36
CA HIS A 215 0.39 -2.16 14.82
C HIS A 215 1.44 -1.18 15.35
N ILE A 216 1.07 0.07 15.38
CA ILE A 216 1.73 1.13 16.14
C ILE A 216 0.65 2.00 16.77
#